data_d0fd8b01366ab9fa12b9bf6a0cec0c57
#
_entry.id   d0fd8b01366ab9fa12b9bf6a0cec0c57
#
_cell.length_a   1.000
_cell.length_b   1.000
_cell.length_c   1.000
_cell.angle_alpha   90.00
_cell.angle_beta   90.00
_cell.angle_gamma   90.00
#
_symmetry.space_group_name_H-M   'P 1'
#
loop_
_entity.id
_entity.type
_entity.pdbx_description
1 polymer ?
#
loop_
_entity_poly.entity_id
_entity_poly.type
_entity_poly.pdbx_seq_one_letter_code
_entity_poly.pdbx_strand_id
1 'polypeptide(L)'
;SGFNIDSLTVSATNDPAVSRITVTITSDEKALSQLILQTERLEVTRQVFVLDHENSLERELLLLKVAADVHNRSELREIASIYKAKIIDLSPDSMVLELTGRPEKVDAFLKILADYKILEQCRTGVTALERGGMHQHMQKPPQEVRAAQLPLPGTRCPQ
;
A
#
# COMPACT_ATOMS: atom_id res chain seq x y z
N SER A 1 -22.92 6.84 -2.10
CA SER A 1 -21.57 6.59 -1.60
C SER A 1 -20.61 7.56 -2.25
N GLY A 2 -19.83 8.32 -1.48
CA GLY A 2 -18.95 9.40 -1.95
C GLY A 2 -17.47 9.06 -1.99
N PHE A 3 -17.06 7.77 -1.94
CA PHE A 3 -15.66 7.42 -1.97
C PHE A 3 -15.38 6.09 -2.67
N ASN A 4 -14.16 5.98 -3.22
CA ASN A 4 -13.61 4.74 -3.77
C ASN A 4 -12.37 4.33 -2.96
N ILE A 5 -12.27 3.04 -2.66
CA ILE A 5 -11.08 2.49 -2.01
C ILE A 5 -10.07 2.15 -3.10
N ASP A 6 -8.90 2.80 -3.08
CA ASP A 6 -7.82 2.56 -4.03
C ASP A 6 -6.88 1.44 -3.55
N SER A 7 -6.69 1.35 -2.24
CA SER A 7 -5.81 0.36 -1.61
C SER A 7 -6.27 0.08 -0.19
N LEU A 8 -6.15 -1.18 0.22
CA LEU A 8 -6.40 -1.60 1.60
C LEU A 8 -5.33 -2.60 2.01
N THR A 9 -4.66 -2.32 3.11
CA THR A 9 -3.60 -3.17 3.64
C THR A 9 -3.84 -3.41 5.12
N VAL A 10 -3.82 -4.67 5.52
CA VAL A 10 -3.91 -5.09 6.93
C VAL A 10 -2.54 -5.57 7.38
N SER A 11 -2.03 -4.98 8.45
CA SER A 11 -0.68 -5.25 8.93
C SER A 11 -0.69 -5.57 10.44
N ALA A 12 0.23 -6.41 10.85
CA ALA A 12 0.57 -6.57 12.26
C ALA A 12 1.20 -5.28 12.79
N THR A 13 1.09 -5.07 14.10
CA THR A 13 1.78 -3.99 14.79
C THR A 13 2.73 -4.57 15.84
N ASN A 14 3.43 -3.70 16.55
CA ASN A 14 4.26 -4.12 17.70
C ASN A 14 3.45 -4.65 18.89
N ASP A 15 2.12 -4.43 18.90
CA ASP A 15 1.19 -5.03 19.85
C ASP A 15 0.46 -6.19 19.18
N PRO A 16 0.62 -7.46 19.64
CA PRO A 16 -0.02 -8.62 19.04
C PRO A 16 -1.56 -8.56 19.04
N ALA A 17 -2.16 -7.76 19.92
CA ALA A 17 -3.60 -7.60 20.02
C ALA A 17 -4.17 -6.57 19.02
N VAL A 18 -3.30 -5.87 18.29
CA VAL A 18 -3.69 -4.76 17.42
C VAL A 18 -3.21 -4.97 16.00
N SER A 19 -4.12 -4.86 15.06
CA SER A 19 -3.81 -4.74 13.62
C SER A 19 -3.95 -3.31 13.17
N ARG A 20 -3.14 -2.96 12.17
CA ARG A 20 -3.23 -1.69 11.47
C ARG A 20 -3.84 -1.90 10.10
N ILE A 21 -4.88 -1.13 9.79
CA ILE A 21 -5.46 -1.09 8.45
C ILE A 21 -5.09 0.25 7.84
N THR A 22 -4.41 0.19 6.71
CA THR A 22 -4.09 1.37 5.91
C THR A 22 -5.01 1.40 4.70
N VAL A 23 -5.79 2.47 4.57
CA VAL A 23 -6.74 2.65 3.48
C VAL A 23 -6.35 3.89 2.69
N THR A 24 -6.21 3.72 1.38
CA THR A 24 -6.07 4.83 0.46
C THR A 24 -7.40 5.01 -0.27
N ILE A 25 -7.96 6.20 -0.18
CA ILE A 25 -9.26 6.48 -0.79
C ILE A 25 -9.22 7.75 -1.63
N THR A 26 -10.11 7.80 -2.61
CA THR A 26 -10.48 9.02 -3.33
C THR A 26 -11.87 9.41 -2.90
N SER A 27 -12.01 10.57 -2.25
CA SER A 27 -13.30 11.04 -1.72
C SER A 27 -13.30 12.56 -1.56
N ASP A 28 -14.50 13.11 -1.39
CA ASP A 28 -14.66 14.48 -0.89
C ASP A 28 -14.48 14.54 0.65
N GLU A 29 -14.30 15.75 1.19
CA GLU A 29 -14.10 15.95 2.64
C GLU A 29 -15.27 15.45 3.48
N LYS A 30 -16.49 15.58 2.98
CA LYS A 30 -17.69 15.16 3.68
C LYS A 30 -17.79 13.65 3.80
N ALA A 31 -17.52 12.94 2.72
CA ALA A 31 -17.50 11.47 2.70
C ALA A 31 -16.39 10.95 3.62
N LEU A 32 -15.23 11.59 3.60
CA LEU A 32 -14.11 11.27 4.47
C LEU A 32 -14.46 11.43 5.94
N SER A 33 -15.03 12.56 6.32
CA SER A 33 -15.44 12.83 7.70
C SER A 33 -16.45 11.80 8.20
N GLN A 34 -17.39 11.40 7.35
CA GLN A 34 -18.36 10.36 7.68
C GLN A 34 -17.71 8.99 7.86
N LEU A 35 -16.77 8.64 7.01
CA LEU A 35 -16.04 7.37 7.11
C LEU A 35 -15.26 7.29 8.43
N ILE A 36 -14.57 8.36 8.81
CA ILE A 36 -13.84 8.45 10.08
C ILE A 36 -14.81 8.26 11.25
N LEU A 37 -15.90 8.99 11.29
CA LEU A 37 -16.87 8.92 12.37
C LEU A 37 -17.50 7.53 12.49
N GLN A 38 -17.86 6.92 11.38
CA GLN A 38 -18.43 5.57 11.38
C GLN A 38 -17.41 4.53 11.83
N THR A 39 -16.15 4.67 11.42
CA THR A 39 -15.08 3.75 11.81
C THR A 39 -14.77 3.89 13.30
N GLU A 40 -14.71 5.11 13.83
CA GLU A 40 -14.48 5.36 15.26
C GLU A 40 -15.57 4.78 16.15
N ARG A 41 -16.80 4.68 15.66
CA ARG A 41 -17.94 4.09 16.40
C ARG A 41 -17.89 2.57 16.50
N LEU A 42 -17.04 1.91 15.71
CA LEU A 42 -16.90 0.45 15.83
C LEU A 42 -16.22 0.11 17.15
N GLU A 43 -16.81 -0.79 17.90
CA GLU A 43 -16.33 -1.20 19.22
C GLU A 43 -14.89 -1.73 19.19
N VAL A 44 -14.50 -2.37 18.09
CA VAL A 44 -13.17 -2.93 17.87
C VAL A 44 -12.12 -1.89 17.47
N THR A 45 -12.52 -0.69 17.09
CA THR A 45 -11.64 0.38 16.67
C THR A 45 -11.03 1.07 17.87
N ARG A 46 -9.69 1.10 17.94
CA ARG A 46 -8.97 1.81 19.00
C ARG A 46 -8.65 3.25 18.62
N GLN A 47 -8.24 3.46 17.38
CA GLN A 47 -7.81 4.75 16.90
C GLN A 47 -7.99 4.86 15.41
N VAL A 48 -8.44 6.02 14.95
CA VAL A 48 -8.45 6.40 13.54
C VAL A 48 -7.69 7.71 13.41
N PHE A 49 -6.77 7.77 12.47
CA PHE A 49 -6.07 9.00 12.17
C PHE A 49 -5.82 9.10 10.67
N VAL A 50 -5.61 10.33 10.23
CA VAL A 50 -5.41 10.65 8.83
C VAL A 50 -3.96 11.01 8.59
N LEU A 51 -3.36 10.41 7.56
CA LEU A 51 -1.98 10.68 7.19
C LEU A 51 -1.94 11.71 6.06
N ASP A 52 -1.16 12.76 6.28
CA ASP A 52 -0.82 13.72 5.26
C ASP A 52 0.21 13.10 4.30
N HIS A 53 -0.09 13.13 3.01
CA HIS A 53 0.78 12.58 1.95
C HIS A 53 2.20 13.14 2.02
N GLU A 54 2.35 14.45 2.28
CA GLU A 54 3.68 15.09 2.34
C GLU A 54 4.44 14.78 3.63
N ASN A 55 3.73 14.43 4.70
CA ASN A 55 4.30 14.14 6.00
C ASN A 55 4.27 12.67 6.38
N SER A 56 4.16 11.78 5.42
CA SER A 56 4.13 10.35 5.64
C SER A 56 5.11 9.61 4.73
N LEU A 57 5.48 8.44 5.19
CA LEU A 57 6.31 7.48 4.46
C LEU A 57 5.41 6.36 3.97
N GLU A 58 5.33 6.17 2.67
CA GLU A 58 4.48 5.18 2.04
C GLU A 58 5.31 4.20 1.24
N ARG A 59 4.97 2.93 1.33
CA ARG A 59 5.61 1.87 0.55
C ARG A 59 4.59 0.82 0.13
N GLU A 60 4.83 0.27 -1.04
CA GLU A 60 4.19 -0.95 -1.53
C GLU A 60 5.27 -1.94 -1.94
N LEU A 61 4.94 -3.22 -1.88
CA LEU A 61 5.73 -4.30 -2.47
C LEU A 61 4.99 -4.84 -3.69
N LEU A 62 5.69 -4.91 -4.81
CA LEU A 62 5.23 -5.54 -6.03
C LEU A 62 6.08 -6.78 -6.33
N LEU A 63 5.43 -7.90 -6.60
CA LEU A 63 6.03 -9.06 -7.23
C LEU A 63 5.41 -9.23 -8.61
N LEU A 64 6.23 -9.28 -9.64
CA LEU A 64 5.79 -9.33 -11.03
C LEU A 64 6.54 -10.41 -11.80
N LYS A 65 5.80 -11.37 -12.31
CA LYS A 65 6.34 -12.39 -13.22
C LYS A 65 6.07 -11.99 -14.66
N VAL A 66 7.13 -11.93 -15.44
CA VAL A 66 7.08 -11.51 -16.85
C VAL A 66 7.61 -12.64 -17.72
N ALA A 67 6.98 -12.86 -18.87
CA ALA A 67 7.53 -13.76 -19.87
C ALA A 67 8.88 -13.19 -20.36
N ALA A 68 9.92 -13.98 -20.24
CA ALA A 68 11.29 -13.59 -20.56
C ALA A 68 12.04 -14.76 -21.16
N ASP A 69 12.74 -14.50 -22.24
CA ASP A 69 13.62 -15.47 -22.89
C ASP A 69 14.91 -14.78 -23.34
N VAL A 70 15.71 -15.44 -24.15
CA VAL A 70 16.98 -14.90 -24.63
C VAL A 70 16.83 -13.61 -25.44
N HIS A 71 15.66 -13.34 -26.01
CA HIS A 71 15.43 -12.19 -26.88
C HIS A 71 15.11 -10.89 -26.13
N ASN A 72 14.52 -10.97 -24.93
CA ASN A 72 14.11 -9.78 -24.16
C ASN A 72 14.71 -9.71 -22.75
N ARG A 73 15.46 -10.71 -22.33
CA ARG A 73 15.99 -10.80 -20.97
C ARG A 73 16.91 -9.63 -20.60
N SER A 74 17.78 -9.21 -21.52
CA SER A 74 18.67 -8.09 -21.29
C SER A 74 17.94 -6.75 -21.19
N GLU A 75 16.92 -6.55 -21.99
CA GLU A 75 16.06 -5.36 -21.97
C GLU A 75 15.31 -5.25 -20.66
N LEU A 76 14.69 -6.35 -20.19
CA LEU A 76 14.01 -6.41 -18.91
C LEU A 76 14.95 -6.13 -17.74
N ARG A 77 16.16 -6.64 -17.79
CA ARG A 77 17.18 -6.37 -16.77
C ARG A 77 17.57 -4.89 -16.73
N GLU A 78 17.66 -4.22 -17.87
CA GLU A 78 17.93 -2.79 -17.95
C GLU A 78 16.79 -1.98 -17.32
N ILE A 79 15.55 -2.28 -17.63
CA ILE A 79 14.37 -1.64 -17.03
C ILE A 79 14.36 -1.85 -15.52
N ALA A 80 14.59 -3.08 -15.06
CA ALA A 80 14.68 -3.39 -13.64
C ALA A 80 15.76 -2.54 -12.94
N SER A 81 16.90 -2.40 -13.55
CA SER A 81 18.00 -1.61 -13.01
C SER A 81 17.64 -0.12 -12.86
N ILE A 82 16.96 0.46 -13.84
CA ILE A 82 16.53 1.87 -13.83
C ILE A 82 15.57 2.12 -12.64
N TYR A 83 14.62 1.24 -12.43
CA TYR A 83 13.65 1.35 -11.33
C TYR A 83 14.18 0.82 -9.99
N LYS A 84 15.41 0.27 -9.97
CA LYS A 84 15.96 -0.41 -8.80
C LYS A 84 15.10 -1.59 -8.33
N ALA A 85 14.48 -2.27 -9.27
CA ALA A 85 13.83 -3.54 -9.03
C ALA A 85 14.86 -4.66 -8.96
N LYS A 86 14.57 -5.69 -8.16
CA LYS A 86 15.41 -6.88 -8.05
C LYS A 86 14.86 -7.99 -8.92
N ILE A 87 15.74 -8.71 -9.59
CA ILE A 87 15.39 -9.97 -10.23
C ILE A 87 15.59 -11.06 -9.18
N ILE A 88 14.47 -11.64 -8.72
CA ILE A 88 14.49 -12.64 -7.62
C ILE A 88 14.31 -14.06 -8.09
N ASP A 89 13.90 -14.26 -9.33
CA ASP A 89 13.83 -15.57 -9.98
C ASP A 89 14.06 -15.42 -11.48
N LEU A 90 14.76 -16.36 -12.06
CA LEU A 90 15.02 -16.42 -13.49
C LEU A 90 14.88 -17.86 -13.97
N SER A 91 13.96 -18.08 -14.91
CA SER A 91 13.72 -19.33 -15.61
C SER A 91 13.99 -19.18 -17.10
N PRO A 92 14.06 -20.24 -17.89
CA PRO A 92 14.28 -20.12 -19.34
C PRO A 92 13.21 -19.29 -20.06
N ASP A 93 12.00 -19.22 -19.52
CA ASP A 93 10.83 -18.57 -20.13
C ASP A 93 10.18 -17.49 -19.28
N SER A 94 10.72 -17.19 -18.10
CA SER A 94 10.16 -16.19 -17.20
C SER A 94 11.20 -15.52 -16.31
N MET A 95 10.83 -14.37 -15.80
CA MET A 95 11.59 -13.59 -14.84
C MET A 95 10.63 -13.04 -13.78
N VAL A 96 11.00 -13.10 -12.50
CA VAL A 96 10.26 -12.48 -11.43
C VAL A 96 11.02 -11.26 -10.94
N LEU A 97 10.31 -10.12 -10.93
CA LEU A 97 10.81 -8.83 -10.48
C LEU A 97 10.16 -8.48 -9.14
N GLU A 98 10.97 -7.93 -8.24
CA GLU A 98 10.55 -7.39 -6.95
C GLU A 98 10.82 -5.89 -6.92
N LEU A 99 9.78 -5.10 -6.68
CA LEU A 99 9.90 -3.65 -6.55
C LEU A 99 9.24 -3.19 -5.26
N THR A 100 9.96 -2.39 -4.48
CA THR A 100 9.40 -1.63 -3.37
C THR A 100 9.49 -0.15 -3.69
N GLY A 101 8.44 0.59 -3.34
CA GLY A 101 8.42 2.01 -3.58
C GLY A 101 7.09 2.63 -3.21
N ARG A 102 6.99 3.92 -3.46
CA ARG A 102 5.72 4.65 -3.37
C ARG A 102 4.76 4.17 -4.46
N PRO A 103 3.45 4.34 -4.28
CA PRO A 103 2.46 3.94 -5.28
C PRO A 103 2.75 4.48 -6.69
N GLU A 104 3.19 5.73 -6.79
CA GLU A 104 3.49 6.38 -8.07
C GLU A 104 4.65 5.69 -8.81
N LYS A 105 5.66 5.23 -8.08
CA LYS A 105 6.79 4.48 -8.64
C LYS A 105 6.34 3.11 -9.15
N VAL A 106 5.52 2.42 -8.39
CA VAL A 106 4.97 1.11 -8.77
C VAL A 106 4.08 1.26 -10.01
N ASP A 107 3.23 2.28 -10.05
CA ASP A 107 2.38 2.57 -11.21
C ASP A 107 3.22 2.87 -12.46
N ALA A 108 4.27 3.68 -12.34
CA ALA A 108 5.16 4.00 -13.44
C ALA A 108 5.89 2.77 -13.97
N PHE A 109 6.34 1.90 -13.08
CA PHE A 109 6.99 0.64 -13.45
C PHE A 109 6.04 -0.29 -14.21
N LEU A 110 4.82 -0.47 -13.72
CA LEU A 110 3.81 -1.28 -14.38
C LEU A 110 3.43 -0.71 -15.75
N LYS A 111 3.40 0.60 -15.89
CA LYS A 111 3.12 1.26 -17.17
C LYS A 111 4.19 0.98 -18.22
N ILE A 112 5.46 1.00 -17.84
CA ILE A 112 6.56 0.65 -18.74
C ILE A 112 6.49 -0.83 -19.12
N LEU A 113 6.14 -1.71 -18.18
CA LEU A 113 6.07 -3.15 -18.41
C LEU A 113 4.78 -3.61 -19.08
N ALA A 114 3.84 -2.71 -19.34
CA ALA A 114 2.57 -3.04 -20.02
C ALA A 114 2.76 -3.57 -21.46
N ASP A 115 3.88 -3.26 -22.09
CA ASP A 115 4.24 -3.77 -23.43
C ASP A 115 4.78 -5.22 -23.40
N TYR A 116 5.05 -5.74 -22.22
CA TYR A 116 5.52 -7.11 -22.04
C TYR A 116 4.38 -8.02 -21.59
N LYS A 117 4.55 -9.32 -21.81
CA LYS A 117 3.55 -10.29 -21.36
C LYS A 117 3.72 -10.54 -19.85
N ILE A 118 2.78 -10.04 -19.08
CA ILE A 118 2.70 -10.27 -17.64
C ILE A 118 2.04 -11.62 -17.41
N LEU A 119 2.74 -12.51 -16.70
CA LEU A 119 2.24 -13.84 -16.37
C LEU A 119 1.49 -13.85 -15.04
N GLU A 120 1.99 -13.09 -14.06
CA GLU A 120 1.42 -13.03 -12.72
C GLU A 120 1.83 -11.75 -12.03
N GLN A 121 0.94 -11.20 -11.22
CA GLN A 121 1.19 -9.97 -10.47
C GLN A 121 0.60 -10.06 -9.07
N CYS A 122 1.39 -9.63 -8.10
CA CYS A 122 0.93 -9.48 -6.72
C CYS A 122 1.41 -8.12 -6.19
N ARG A 123 0.48 -7.31 -5.72
CA ARG A 123 0.75 -5.97 -5.17
C ARG A 123 0.11 -5.87 -3.79
N THR A 124 0.89 -5.50 -2.78
CA THR A 124 0.42 -5.48 -1.40
C THR A 124 -0.59 -4.38 -1.10
N GLY A 125 -0.55 -3.29 -1.84
CA GLY A 125 -1.17 -2.05 -1.39
C GLY A 125 -0.25 -1.26 -0.47
N VAL A 126 -0.72 -0.09 -0.05
CA VAL A 126 0.09 0.87 0.70
C VAL A 126 0.17 0.51 2.17
N THR A 127 1.39 0.50 2.70
CA THR A 127 1.64 0.63 4.14
C THR A 127 2.31 1.98 4.38
N ALA A 128 1.99 2.63 5.50
CA ALA A 128 2.43 4.00 5.74
C ALA A 128 2.63 4.30 7.22
N LEU A 129 3.60 5.17 7.48
CA LEU A 129 3.84 5.77 8.79
C LEU A 129 3.94 7.28 8.62
N GLU A 130 3.49 8.02 9.63
CA GLU A 130 3.77 9.44 9.73
C GLU A 130 5.25 9.69 10.02
N ARG A 131 5.79 10.77 9.47
CA ARG A 131 7.16 11.20 9.78
C ARG A 131 7.26 11.72 11.22
N GLY A 132 8.42 11.56 11.83
CA GLY A 132 8.71 12.07 13.17
C GLY A 132 8.02 11.28 14.26
N GLY A 133 7.60 11.99 15.29
CA GLY A 133 7.03 11.40 16.50
C GLY A 133 5.56 11.02 16.37
N MET A 134 4.82 11.21 17.48
CA MET A 134 3.40 10.82 17.53
C MET A 134 2.53 11.70 16.63
N HIS A 135 1.37 11.16 16.24
CA HIS A 135 0.41 11.79 15.34
C HIS A 135 -0.07 13.15 15.87
N GLN A 136 0.43 14.22 15.28
CA GLN A 136 0.17 15.59 15.75
C GLN A 136 -1.01 16.27 15.03
N HIS A 137 -1.51 15.68 13.95
CA HIS A 137 -2.46 16.33 13.04
C HIS A 137 -3.85 15.69 13.01
N MET A 138 -4.29 15.12 14.14
CA MET A 138 -5.61 14.48 14.23
C MET A 138 -6.80 15.48 14.12
N GLN A 139 -6.55 16.78 14.14
CA GLN A 139 -7.58 17.82 14.23
C GLN A 139 -7.91 18.54 12.92
N LYS A 140 -7.17 18.30 11.84
CA LYS A 140 -7.52 18.84 10.52
C LYS A 140 -7.78 17.69 9.57
N PRO A 141 -8.95 17.62 8.91
CA PRO A 141 -9.15 16.65 7.85
C PRO A 141 -8.18 16.99 6.72
N PRO A 142 -7.17 16.18 6.46
CA PRO A 142 -6.36 16.33 5.27
C PRO A 142 -7.16 15.91 4.05
N GLN A 143 -6.69 16.32 2.91
CA GLN A 143 -7.34 16.01 1.63
C GLN A 143 -7.31 14.52 1.26
N GLU A 144 -6.53 13.69 1.97
CA GLU A 144 -6.44 12.24 1.73
C GLU A 144 -6.26 11.45 3.02
N VAL A 145 -7.11 10.47 3.25
CA VAL A 145 -7.02 9.53 4.39
C VAL A 145 -6.23 8.29 3.98
N ARG A 146 -5.33 7.85 4.84
CA ARG A 146 -4.50 6.70 4.51
C ARG A 146 -4.36 5.64 5.61
N ALA A 147 -4.75 5.87 6.84
CA ALA A 147 -4.58 4.83 7.86
C ALA A 147 -5.67 4.78 8.93
N ALA A 148 -6.10 3.59 9.25
CA ALA A 148 -6.92 3.26 10.40
C ALA A 148 -6.28 2.09 11.15
N GLN A 149 -6.34 2.13 12.49
CA GLN A 149 -5.81 1.06 13.33
C GLN A 149 -6.95 0.32 14.02
N LEU A 150 -7.05 -0.96 13.76
CA LEU A 150 -8.09 -1.84 14.29
C LEU A 150 -7.47 -3.07 15.00
N PRO A 151 -8.12 -3.59 16.04
CA PRO A 151 -7.73 -4.89 16.59
C PRO A 151 -8.02 -6.02 15.60
N LEU A 152 -7.28 -7.11 15.74
CA LEU A 152 -7.53 -8.31 14.93
C LEU A 152 -8.90 -8.91 15.22
N PRO A 153 -9.63 -9.42 14.21
CA PRO A 153 -10.87 -10.15 14.43
C PRO A 153 -10.64 -11.34 15.38
N GLY A 154 -11.44 -11.44 16.43
CA GLY A 154 -11.36 -12.54 17.40
C GLY A 154 -10.45 -12.32 18.60
N THR A 155 -9.70 -11.22 18.67
CA THR A 155 -8.98 -10.85 19.88
C THR A 155 -9.92 -10.09 20.83
N ARG A 156 -10.27 -10.69 21.97
CA ARG A 156 -11.04 -9.99 23.01
C ARG A 156 -10.15 -8.89 23.59
N CYS A 157 -10.70 -7.69 23.71
CA CYS A 157 -10.07 -6.66 24.54
C CYS A 157 -9.92 -7.21 25.96
N PRO A 158 -8.76 -7.11 26.61
CA PRO A 158 -8.71 -7.33 28.04
C PRO A 158 -9.60 -6.29 28.73
N GLN A 159 -10.43 -6.75 29.65
CA GLN A 159 -11.25 -5.90 30.51
C GLN A 159 -10.38 -5.03 31.41
#